data_05a138bfee79fc6e3e02ade5edee7585
#
_entry.id   05a138bfee79fc6e3e02ade5edee7585
#
_cell.length_a   1.000
_cell.length_b   1.000
_cell.length_c   1.000
_cell.angle_alpha   90.00
_cell.angle_beta   90.00
_cell.angle_gamma   90.00
#
_symmetry.space_group_name_H-M   'P 1'
#
loop_
_entity.id
_entity.type
_entity.pdbx_description
1 polymer ?
#
loop_
_entity_poly.entity_id
_entity_poly.type
_entity_poly.pdbx_seq_one_letter_code
_entity_poly.pdbx_strand_id
1 'polypeptide(L)'
;MKAALPTALFALGTLLAGTARATTIFTPPLVPGGNNLLDCYLVNVSDEPRNATIVAVDRDGNTVKSVDVTLQPGAEAVAQATASENARYCRFEVDGKKAHFRASILVVQDGVGSVSALAGQ
;
A
#
# COMPACT_ATOMS: atom_id res chain seq x y z
N MET A 1 5.25 -17.30 47.79
CA MET A 1 5.70 -18.18 47.15
C MET A 1 5.09 -18.40 45.86
N LYS A 2 4.35 -18.62 45.36
CA LYS A 2 3.78 -19.10 44.23
C LYS A 2 3.13 -18.10 43.37
N ALA A 3 3.27 -16.88 43.54
CA ALA A 3 2.51 -15.89 42.81
C ALA A 3 3.11 -15.47 41.50
N ALA A 4 4.26 -15.96 41.15
CA ALA A 4 4.94 -15.49 39.95
C ALA A 4 4.38 -16.10 38.66
N LEU A 5 3.69 -17.18 38.72
CA LEU A 5 3.26 -17.89 37.55
C LEU A 5 2.26 -17.19 36.66
N PRO A 6 1.28 -16.48 37.17
CA PRO A 6 0.25 -15.89 36.31
C PRO A 6 0.77 -14.83 35.35
N THR A 7 1.88 -14.24 35.68
CA THR A 7 2.38 -13.12 34.87
C THR A 7 2.82 -13.55 33.47
N ALA A 8 3.37 -14.72 33.34
CA ALA A 8 3.83 -15.19 32.04
C ALA A 8 2.68 -15.40 31.04
N LEU A 9 1.55 -15.80 31.54
CA LEU A 9 0.40 -16.05 30.68
C LEU A 9 -0.14 -14.79 30.04
N PHE A 10 -0.08 -13.69 30.75
CA PHE A 10 -0.52 -12.43 30.20
C PHE A 10 0.30 -11.98 29.01
N ALA A 11 1.60 -12.16 29.09
CA ALA A 11 2.49 -11.75 28.01
C ALA A 11 2.17 -12.47 26.71
N LEU A 12 1.87 -13.75 26.78
CA LEU A 12 1.52 -14.52 25.60
C LEU A 12 0.22 -14.06 24.96
N GLY A 13 -0.79 -13.80 25.75
CA GLY A 13 -2.06 -13.33 25.25
C GLY A 13 -1.93 -12.01 24.50
N THR A 14 -1.10 -11.11 25.00
CA THR A 14 -0.89 -9.82 24.38
C THR A 14 -0.24 -9.94 23.00
N LEU A 15 0.74 -10.80 22.87
CA LEU A 15 1.41 -11.01 21.59
C LEU A 15 0.47 -11.55 20.53
N LEU A 16 -0.37 -12.49 20.87
CA LEU A 16 -1.32 -13.06 19.91
C LEU A 16 -2.36 -12.05 19.47
N ALA A 17 -2.80 -11.19 20.36
CA ALA A 17 -3.80 -10.19 20.04
C ALA A 17 -3.27 -9.11 19.11
N GLY A 18 -1.94 -8.92 19.06
CA GLY A 18 -1.35 -7.86 18.25
C GLY A 18 -1.09 -8.22 16.80
N THR A 19 -1.32 -9.47 16.40
CA THR A 19 -1.05 -9.84 15.01
C THR A 19 -2.19 -9.42 14.11
N ALA A 20 -1.93 -8.39 13.31
CA ALA A 20 -2.87 -7.96 12.28
C ALA A 20 -2.66 -8.78 11.02
N ARG A 21 -3.72 -8.99 10.27
CA ARG A 21 -3.66 -9.73 9.03
C ARG A 21 -3.22 -8.79 7.92
N ALA A 22 -2.11 -9.10 7.27
CA ALA A 22 -1.62 -8.33 6.14
C ALA A 22 -2.13 -8.94 4.84
N THR A 23 -2.50 -8.08 3.90
CA THR A 23 -2.94 -8.46 2.56
C THR A 23 -2.11 -7.68 1.55
N THR A 24 -1.75 -8.32 0.45
CA THR A 24 -1.01 -7.66 -0.63
C THR A 24 -1.94 -7.49 -1.83
N ILE A 25 -1.93 -6.28 -2.39
CA ILE A 25 -2.68 -5.94 -3.61
C ILE A 25 -1.68 -5.50 -4.66
N PHE A 26 -1.83 -6.00 -5.88
CA PHE A 26 -0.98 -5.61 -7.00
C PHE A 26 -1.81 -4.92 -8.07
N THR A 27 -1.22 -3.94 -8.77
CA THR A 27 -1.81 -3.42 -9.99
C THR A 27 -1.25 -4.15 -11.21
N PRO A 28 -1.97 -4.12 -12.35
CA PRO A 28 -1.34 -4.46 -13.62
C PRO A 28 -0.20 -3.49 -13.93
N PRO A 29 0.76 -3.88 -14.76
CA PRO A 29 1.88 -2.99 -15.09
C PRO A 29 1.48 -1.91 -16.10
N LEU A 30 2.09 -0.73 -15.95
CA LEU A 30 2.01 0.37 -16.90
C LEU A 30 3.41 0.89 -17.17
N VAL A 31 3.64 1.35 -18.39
CA VAL A 31 4.94 1.92 -18.79
C VAL A 31 4.77 3.43 -18.91
N PRO A 32 5.31 4.23 -17.97
CA PRO A 32 5.28 5.68 -18.08
C PRO A 32 6.38 6.11 -19.04
N GLY A 33 6.05 6.46 -20.27
CA GLY A 33 7.04 6.91 -21.23
C GLY A 33 7.40 8.38 -21.03
N GLY A 34 8.57 8.79 -21.56
CA GLY A 34 8.98 10.19 -21.58
C GLY A 34 9.14 10.79 -20.20
N ASN A 35 8.52 11.95 -19.96
CA ASN A 35 8.56 12.66 -18.69
C ASN A 35 7.34 12.39 -17.81
N ASN A 36 6.63 11.31 -18.06
CA ASN A 36 5.43 10.99 -17.31
C ASN A 36 5.79 10.46 -15.91
N LEU A 37 4.83 10.60 -15.01
CA LEU A 37 4.92 10.11 -13.65
C LEU A 37 4.04 8.87 -13.51
N LEU A 38 4.43 7.96 -12.63
CA LEU A 38 3.62 6.81 -12.28
C LEU A 38 3.12 7.00 -10.86
N ASP A 39 1.82 7.04 -10.69
CA ASP A 39 1.18 7.23 -9.40
C ASP A 39 0.52 5.94 -8.93
N CYS A 40 0.85 5.54 -7.71
CA CYS A 40 0.22 4.43 -7.03
C CYS A 40 -0.76 4.98 -6.00
N TYR A 41 -2.06 4.82 -6.24
CA TYR A 41 -3.12 5.35 -5.39
C TYR A 41 -3.78 4.26 -4.56
N LEU A 42 -4.08 4.58 -3.32
CA LEU A 42 -4.82 3.71 -2.43
C LEU A 42 -5.86 4.50 -1.66
N VAL A 43 -7.08 4.00 -1.63
CA VAL A 43 -8.18 4.61 -0.88
C VAL A 43 -8.69 3.60 0.14
N ASN A 44 -8.87 4.03 1.38
CA ASN A 44 -9.52 3.24 2.41
C ASN A 44 -11.03 3.44 2.33
N VAL A 45 -11.75 2.42 1.85
CA VAL A 45 -13.21 2.47 1.74
C VAL A 45 -13.91 1.76 2.89
N SER A 46 -13.16 1.36 3.91
CA SER A 46 -13.74 0.78 5.12
C SER A 46 -14.15 1.87 6.11
N ASP A 47 -14.76 1.48 7.20
CA ASP A 47 -15.22 2.40 8.23
C ASP A 47 -14.24 2.54 9.40
N GLU A 48 -13.03 2.00 9.27
CA GLU A 48 -11.99 2.07 10.28
C GLU A 48 -10.69 2.61 9.71
N PRO A 49 -9.86 3.29 10.53
CA PRO A 49 -8.51 3.64 10.09
C PRO A 49 -7.69 2.39 9.77
N ARG A 50 -6.88 2.45 8.73
CA ARG A 50 -6.07 1.32 8.29
C ARG A 50 -4.67 1.75 7.93
N ASN A 51 -3.70 0.90 8.26
CA ASN A 51 -2.31 1.12 7.90
C ASN A 51 -2.02 0.45 6.56
N ALA A 52 -1.16 1.07 5.78
CA ALA A 52 -0.74 0.53 4.51
C ALA A 52 0.65 1.01 4.14
N THR A 53 1.33 0.22 3.31
CA THR A 53 2.57 0.61 2.64
C THR A 53 2.32 0.59 1.14
N ILE A 54 2.58 1.71 0.49
CA ILE A 54 2.41 1.85 -0.95
C ILE A 54 3.79 1.77 -1.59
N VAL A 55 3.97 0.84 -2.51
CA VAL A 55 5.27 0.56 -3.11
C VAL A 55 5.17 0.63 -4.62
N ALA A 56 6.03 1.44 -5.24
CA ALA A 56 6.23 1.43 -6.68
C ALA A 56 7.41 0.50 -6.98
N VAL A 57 7.23 -0.39 -7.94
CA VAL A 57 8.16 -1.47 -8.24
C VAL A 57 8.58 -1.38 -9.70
N ASP A 58 9.87 -1.59 -9.98
CA ASP A 58 10.38 -1.57 -11.35
C ASP A 58 10.15 -2.94 -12.04
N ARG A 59 10.56 -3.04 -13.30
CA ARG A 59 10.36 -4.24 -14.10
C ARG A 59 11.14 -5.46 -13.60
N ASP A 60 12.15 -5.24 -12.78
CA ASP A 60 12.99 -6.32 -12.24
C ASP A 60 12.56 -6.72 -10.83
N GLY A 61 11.48 -6.12 -10.31
CA GLY A 61 10.96 -6.44 -9.00
C GLY A 61 11.57 -5.65 -7.86
N ASN A 62 12.35 -4.62 -8.18
CA ASN A 62 12.98 -3.78 -7.15
C ASN A 62 12.08 -2.64 -6.73
N THR A 63 12.09 -2.32 -5.44
CA THR A 63 11.36 -1.17 -4.91
C THR A 63 12.06 0.12 -5.34
N VAL A 64 11.32 1.01 -5.98
CA VAL A 64 11.83 2.33 -6.37
C VAL A 64 11.24 3.45 -5.52
N LYS A 65 10.10 3.21 -4.88
CA LYS A 65 9.45 4.16 -3.98
C LYS A 65 8.62 3.40 -2.97
N SER A 66 8.65 3.83 -1.72
CA SER A 66 7.85 3.21 -0.65
C SER A 66 7.35 4.30 0.29
N VAL A 67 6.06 4.26 0.60
CA VAL A 67 5.41 5.23 1.49
C VAL A 67 4.54 4.48 2.49
N ASP A 68 4.78 4.71 3.79
CA ASP A 68 3.95 4.18 4.85
C ASP A 68 2.88 5.21 5.22
N VAL A 69 1.63 4.77 5.31
CA VAL A 69 0.51 5.67 5.58
C VAL A 69 -0.47 5.04 6.56
N THR A 70 -1.18 5.90 7.29
CA THR A 70 -2.39 5.52 8.01
C THR A 70 -3.54 6.26 7.36
N LEU A 71 -4.49 5.51 6.80
CA LEU A 71 -5.61 6.07 6.07
C LEU A 71 -6.87 6.05 6.92
N GLN A 72 -7.44 7.23 7.13
CA GLN A 72 -8.76 7.36 7.74
C GLN A 72 -9.83 6.85 6.77
N PRO A 73 -11.04 6.52 7.25
CA PRO A 73 -12.12 6.12 6.35
C PRO A 73 -12.36 7.17 5.26
N GLY A 74 -12.36 6.72 4.01
CA GLY A 74 -12.55 7.60 2.85
C GLY A 74 -11.32 8.35 2.39
N ALA A 75 -10.21 8.25 3.10
CA ALA A 75 -8.98 8.96 2.73
C ALA A 75 -8.18 8.20 1.68
N GLU A 76 -7.39 8.95 0.93
CA GLU A 76 -6.49 8.39 -0.08
C GLU A 76 -5.05 8.80 0.17
N ALA A 77 -4.13 8.03 -0.39
CA ALA A 77 -2.72 8.36 -0.41
C ALA A 77 -2.11 7.92 -1.73
N VAL A 78 -0.98 8.52 -2.07
CA VAL A 78 -0.28 8.27 -3.32
C VAL A 78 1.20 8.11 -3.08
N ALA A 79 1.82 7.18 -3.80
CA ALA A 79 3.27 7.13 -3.99
C ALA A 79 3.55 7.42 -5.45
N GLN A 80 4.39 8.41 -5.72
CA GLN A 80 4.68 8.87 -7.07
C GLN A 80 6.11 8.54 -7.43
N ALA A 81 6.30 7.95 -8.60
CA ALA A 81 7.62 7.64 -9.14
C ALA A 81 7.79 8.32 -10.49
N THR A 82 9.03 8.69 -10.82
CA THR A 82 9.34 9.32 -12.11
C THR A 82 9.62 8.26 -13.17
N ALA A 83 9.54 8.65 -14.45
CA ALA A 83 9.85 7.74 -15.55
C ALA A 83 11.29 7.23 -15.48
N SER A 84 12.22 8.06 -15.01
CA SER A 84 13.63 7.67 -14.90
C SER A 84 13.87 6.59 -13.86
N GLU A 85 12.95 6.40 -12.90
CA GLU A 85 13.04 5.34 -11.90
C GLU A 85 12.57 3.99 -12.43
N ASN A 86 12.02 3.95 -13.63
CA ASN A 86 11.55 2.72 -14.30
C ASN A 86 10.48 1.95 -13.54
N ALA A 87 9.67 2.63 -12.75
CA ALA A 87 8.55 1.98 -12.07
C ALA A 87 7.56 1.43 -13.10
N ARG A 88 7.00 0.28 -12.82
CA ARG A 88 6.11 -0.43 -13.74
C ARG A 88 4.78 -0.81 -13.13
N TYR A 89 4.74 -1.08 -11.84
CA TYR A 89 3.51 -1.45 -11.17
C TYR A 89 3.54 -1.06 -9.70
N CYS A 90 2.39 -1.19 -9.06
CA CYS A 90 2.23 -0.86 -7.65
C CYS A 90 1.96 -2.11 -6.84
N ARG A 91 2.54 -2.16 -5.66
CA ARG A 91 2.26 -3.16 -4.65
C ARG A 91 1.79 -2.43 -3.39
N PHE A 92 0.69 -2.90 -2.82
CA PHE A 92 0.14 -2.32 -1.60
C PHE A 92 0.11 -3.41 -0.53
N GLU A 93 0.80 -3.17 0.57
CA GLU A 93 0.75 -4.04 1.74
C GLU A 93 -0.23 -3.39 2.71
N VAL A 94 -1.36 -4.03 2.95
CA VAL A 94 -2.46 -3.40 3.68
C VAL A 94 -2.86 -4.19 4.89
N ASP A 95 -3.33 -3.46 5.92
CA ASP A 95 -3.89 -4.02 7.12
C ASP A 95 -5.38 -4.24 6.89
N GLY A 96 -5.80 -5.49 6.77
CA GLY A 96 -7.18 -5.85 6.52
C GLY A 96 -7.38 -6.65 5.24
N LYS A 97 -8.56 -6.53 4.66
CA LYS A 97 -8.95 -7.29 3.46
C LYS A 97 -8.88 -6.42 2.22
N LYS A 98 -8.75 -7.05 1.06
CA LYS A 98 -8.80 -6.32 -0.21
C LYS A 98 -10.06 -5.48 -0.37
N ALA A 99 -11.20 -5.97 0.12
CA ALA A 99 -12.47 -5.27 0.02
C ALA A 99 -12.49 -3.94 0.77
N HIS A 100 -11.59 -3.72 1.72
CA HIS A 100 -11.48 -2.47 2.47
C HIS A 100 -10.81 -1.35 1.67
N PHE A 101 -10.26 -1.66 0.51
CA PHE A 101 -9.45 -0.71 -0.25
C PHE A 101 -9.83 -0.67 -1.71
N ARG A 102 -9.52 0.48 -2.34
CA ARG A 102 -9.49 0.60 -3.79
C ARG A 102 -8.11 1.07 -4.18
N ALA A 103 -7.47 0.29 -5.02
CA ALA A 103 -6.10 0.54 -5.47
C ALA A 103 -6.09 0.81 -6.97
N SER A 104 -5.25 1.73 -7.41
CA SER A 104 -5.09 2.02 -8.82
C SER A 104 -3.69 2.49 -9.13
N ILE A 105 -3.34 2.39 -10.40
CA ILE A 105 -2.10 2.91 -10.95
C ILE A 105 -2.46 3.88 -12.08
N LEU A 106 -1.83 5.05 -12.05
CA LEU A 106 -2.04 6.06 -13.07
C LEU A 106 -0.69 6.46 -13.65
N VAL A 107 -0.67 6.66 -14.97
CA VAL A 107 0.42 7.38 -15.61
C VAL A 107 -0.06 8.81 -15.81
N VAL A 108 0.68 9.76 -15.27
CA VAL A 108 0.32 11.17 -15.26
C VAL A 108 1.37 11.93 -16.07
N GLN A 109 0.90 12.64 -17.06
CA GLN A 109 1.79 13.51 -17.83
C GLN A 109 1.88 14.86 -17.12
N ASP A 110 3.11 15.33 -16.93
CA ASP A 110 3.35 16.57 -16.23
C ASP A 110 2.60 17.73 -16.88
N GLY A 111 1.77 18.41 -16.10
CA GLY A 111 1.00 19.54 -16.56
C GLY A 111 -0.27 19.22 -17.37
N VAL A 112 -0.53 17.95 -17.67
CA VAL A 112 -1.66 17.54 -18.51
C VAL A 112 -2.68 16.66 -17.79
N GLY A 113 -2.26 16.00 -16.73
CA GLY A 113 -3.12 15.09 -15.97
C GLY A 113 -2.95 13.64 -16.38
N SER A 114 -3.89 12.81 -16.01
CA SER A 114 -3.79 11.37 -16.18
C SER A 114 -3.92 10.96 -17.65
N VAL A 115 -3.00 10.15 -18.14
CA VAL A 115 -3.05 9.62 -19.51
C VAL A 115 -3.41 8.13 -19.56
N SER A 116 -3.24 7.39 -18.47
CA SER A 116 -3.61 5.97 -18.38
C SER A 116 -3.90 5.61 -16.94
N ALA A 117 -4.89 4.76 -16.73
CA ALA A 117 -5.25 4.30 -15.38
C ALA A 117 -5.70 2.86 -15.41
N LEU A 118 -5.30 2.07 -14.43
CA LEU A 118 -5.70 0.67 -14.24
C LEU A 118 -6.03 0.42 -12.79
N ALA A 119 -7.05 -0.39 -12.54
CA ALA A 119 -7.46 -0.75 -11.20
C ALA A 119 -6.56 -1.84 -10.63
N GLY A 120 -6.30 -1.77 -9.33
CA GLY A 120 -5.59 -2.81 -8.59
C GLY A 120 -6.49 -4.00 -8.26
N GLN A 121 -5.89 -5.14 -8.13
CA GLN A 121 -6.59 -6.37 -7.79
C GLN A 121 -5.92 -7.12 -6.65
#